data_28802270d6e06b75ba83c2f28aaed169
#
_entry.id   28802270d6e06b75ba83c2f28aaed169
#
_cell.length_a   1.000
_cell.length_b   1.000
_cell.length_c   1.000
_cell.angle_alpha   90.00
_cell.angle_beta   90.00
_cell.angle_gamma   90.00
#
_symmetry.space_group_name_H-M   'P 1'
#
loop_
_entity.id
_entity.type
_entity.pdbx_description
1 polymer ?
#
loop_
_entity_poly.entity_id
_entity_poly.type
_entity_poly.pdbx_seq_one_letter_code
_entity_poly.pdbx_strand_id
1 'polypeptide(L)'
;MSRRALIGLADSAFGWRSRSSGAVSLGRGTTIAWRRIRRVAGNRLSIGDESIIHADISFEERGGEVRIGSRTFIGRSNLVCYRRLTIGDDVIMSWGVTIVDHDSHSIDWERRRNDVQEWAGGRKVWEHVSHAPVTIADKVWIGFNVSILKGVTIKEGAVIGACSVVTRDIPPYSVAVGNPARVIRTLRS
;
A
#
# COMPACT_ATOMS: atom_id res chain seq x y z
N MET A 1 -20.68 -9.63 26.33
CA MET A 1 -20.18 -8.75 25.24
C MET A 1 -18.94 -9.38 24.63
N SER A 2 -18.97 -9.67 23.33
CA SER A 2 -17.89 -10.39 22.64
C SER A 2 -16.65 -9.48 22.49
N ARG A 3 -15.43 -10.05 22.57
CA ARG A 3 -14.15 -9.33 22.35
C ARG A 3 -14.13 -8.56 21.02
N ARG A 4 -14.90 -8.97 20.02
CA ARG A 4 -15.07 -8.27 18.72
C ARG A 4 -15.76 -6.91 18.86
N ALA A 5 -16.75 -6.78 19.75
CA ALA A 5 -17.47 -5.51 19.95
C ALA A 5 -16.60 -4.44 20.62
N LEU A 6 -15.71 -4.83 21.55
CA LEU A 6 -14.80 -3.90 22.24
C LEU A 6 -13.68 -3.38 21.32
N ILE A 7 -13.18 -4.21 20.40
CA ILE A 7 -12.17 -3.80 19.41
C ILE A 7 -12.79 -2.80 18.42
N GLY A 8 -14.02 -3.01 17.96
CA GLY A 8 -14.72 -2.11 17.05
C GLY A 8 -14.99 -0.72 17.65
N LEU A 9 -15.30 -0.64 18.95
CA LEU A 9 -15.56 0.65 19.63
C LEU A 9 -14.30 1.47 19.84
N ALA A 10 -13.17 0.85 20.19
CA ALA A 10 -11.88 1.55 20.34
C ALA A 10 -11.34 2.05 18.99
N ASP A 11 -11.49 1.26 17.93
CA ASP A 11 -11.09 1.65 16.58
C ASP A 11 -11.98 2.76 16.02
N SER A 12 -13.28 2.77 16.32
CA SER A 12 -14.20 3.83 15.89
C SER A 12 -13.93 5.18 16.57
N ALA A 13 -13.61 5.19 17.87
CA ALA A 13 -13.31 6.42 18.61
C ALA A 13 -11.98 7.04 18.13
N PHE A 14 -10.96 6.22 17.84
CA PHE A 14 -9.70 6.68 17.29
C PHE A 14 -9.88 7.20 15.84
N GLY A 15 -10.72 6.52 15.05
CA GLY A 15 -11.09 6.92 13.70
C GLY A 15 -11.78 8.28 13.63
N TRP A 16 -12.65 8.59 14.60
CA TRP A 16 -13.34 9.88 14.66
C TRP A 16 -12.37 11.05 14.88
N ARG A 17 -11.42 10.92 15.80
CA ARG A 17 -10.37 11.93 16.02
C ARG A 17 -9.47 12.14 14.80
N SER A 18 -9.23 11.07 14.01
CA SER A 18 -8.41 11.13 12.80
C SER A 18 -9.13 11.82 11.64
N ARG A 19 -10.45 11.66 11.53
CA ARG A 19 -11.28 12.36 10.53
C ARG A 19 -11.25 13.87 10.72
N SER A 20 -11.25 14.34 11.98
CA SER A 20 -11.21 15.77 12.29
C SER A 20 -9.87 16.44 11.98
N SER A 21 -8.79 15.68 11.78
CA SER A 21 -7.46 16.21 11.45
C SER A 21 -7.23 16.51 9.96
N GLY A 22 -8.19 16.22 9.08
CA GLY A 22 -8.07 16.40 7.62
C GLY A 22 -7.08 15.44 6.92
N ALA A 23 -6.30 14.69 7.69
CA ALA A 23 -5.28 13.78 7.15
C ALA A 23 -5.86 12.45 6.66
N VAL A 24 -7.06 12.07 7.09
CA VAL A 24 -7.71 10.80 6.74
C VAL A 24 -9.16 11.05 6.32
N SER A 25 -9.53 10.52 5.15
CA SER A 25 -10.88 10.51 4.61
C SER A 25 -11.35 9.07 4.41
N LEU A 26 -12.51 8.72 4.95
CA LEU A 26 -13.11 7.39 4.79
C LEU A 26 -14.50 7.52 4.18
N GLY A 27 -14.78 6.68 3.21
CA GLY A 27 -16.08 6.45 2.64
C GLY A 27 -17.05 5.75 3.60
N ARG A 28 -18.32 5.70 3.22
CA ARG A 28 -19.39 5.05 3.99
C ARG A 28 -19.19 3.54 4.01
N GLY A 29 -19.51 2.89 5.13
CA GLY A 29 -19.41 1.43 5.26
C GLY A 29 -18.00 0.86 5.29
N THR A 30 -16.96 1.71 5.21
CA THR A 30 -15.56 1.28 5.20
C THR A 30 -15.05 0.99 6.61
N THR A 31 -14.34 -0.14 6.74
CA THR A 31 -13.65 -0.55 7.98
C THR A 31 -12.16 -0.55 7.80
N ILE A 32 -11.43 -0.09 8.83
CA ILE A 32 -9.98 0.01 8.81
C ILE A 32 -9.37 -0.33 10.18
N ALA A 33 -8.28 -1.06 10.19
CA ALA A 33 -7.52 -1.38 11.40
C ALA A 33 -6.64 -0.20 11.82
N TRP A 34 -7.20 0.77 12.53
CA TRP A 34 -6.55 2.04 12.90
C TRP A 34 -5.19 1.89 13.58
N ARG A 35 -4.99 0.88 14.39
CA ARG A 35 -3.72 0.61 15.11
C ARG A 35 -2.57 0.25 14.18
N ARG A 36 -2.87 -0.04 12.92
CA ARG A 36 -1.90 -0.41 11.87
C ARG A 36 -1.49 0.75 10.99
N ILE A 37 -1.95 1.97 11.30
CA ILE A 37 -1.62 3.14 10.50
C ILE A 37 -0.57 3.97 11.24
N ARG A 38 0.65 3.96 10.74
CA ARG A 38 1.72 4.86 11.17
C ARG A 38 1.59 6.17 10.41
N ARG A 39 1.09 7.19 11.07
CA ARG A 39 0.89 8.51 10.47
C ARG A 39 2.06 9.43 10.79
N VAL A 40 2.52 10.12 9.77
CA VAL A 40 3.42 11.27 9.88
C VAL A 40 2.61 12.51 9.50
N ALA A 41 2.77 13.61 10.22
CA ALA A 41 2.04 14.85 9.94
C ALA A 41 2.25 15.32 8.49
N GLY A 42 1.17 15.80 7.84
CA GLY A 42 1.20 16.28 6.46
C GLY A 42 0.99 15.20 5.40
N ASN A 43 0.71 13.95 5.78
CA ASN A 43 0.35 12.87 4.85
C ASN A 43 -1.15 12.75 4.67
N ARG A 44 -1.58 12.15 3.57
CA ARG A 44 -2.98 11.91 3.22
C ARG A 44 -3.28 10.43 3.05
N LEU A 45 -4.38 9.99 3.66
CA LEU A 45 -4.97 8.68 3.44
C LEU A 45 -6.44 8.87 3.05
N SER A 46 -6.83 8.42 1.88
CA SER A 46 -8.23 8.39 1.45
C SER A 46 -8.65 6.99 1.07
N ILE A 47 -9.82 6.57 1.53
CA ILE A 47 -10.39 5.25 1.25
C ILE A 47 -11.85 5.46 0.86
N GLY A 48 -12.27 4.85 -0.24
CA GLY A 48 -13.63 4.91 -0.76
C GLY A 48 -14.65 4.17 0.09
N ASP A 49 -15.85 4.00 -0.44
CA ASP A 49 -16.98 3.37 0.25
C ASP A 49 -16.82 1.84 0.31
N GLU A 50 -17.43 1.21 1.31
CA GLU A 50 -17.63 -0.25 1.43
C GLU A 50 -16.34 -1.08 1.35
N SER A 51 -15.22 -0.53 1.81
CA SER A 51 -13.91 -1.18 1.77
C SER A 51 -13.50 -1.77 3.13
N ILE A 52 -12.69 -2.83 3.11
CA ILE A 52 -12.19 -3.52 4.31
C ILE A 52 -10.66 -3.54 4.27
N ILE A 53 -10.01 -2.78 5.15
CA ILE A 53 -8.56 -2.57 5.14
C ILE A 53 -7.93 -3.09 6.42
N HIS A 54 -7.21 -4.19 6.30
CA HIS A 54 -6.44 -4.79 7.41
C HIS A 54 -4.93 -4.54 7.28
N ALA A 55 -4.50 -3.77 6.30
CA ALA A 55 -3.09 -3.50 6.03
C ALA A 55 -2.42 -2.64 7.11
N ASP A 56 -1.13 -2.85 7.30
CA ASP A 56 -0.23 -1.89 7.92
C ASP A 56 0.11 -0.81 6.88
N ILE A 57 -0.22 0.45 7.18
CA ILE A 57 0.06 1.60 6.30
C ILE A 57 1.09 2.47 7.00
N SER A 58 2.27 2.60 6.40
CA SER A 58 3.34 3.45 6.89
C SER A 58 3.69 4.53 5.88
N PHE A 59 3.88 5.74 6.39
CA PHE A 59 4.42 6.86 5.63
C PHE A 59 5.84 7.13 6.11
N GLU A 60 6.77 7.13 5.17
CA GLU A 60 8.20 7.27 5.47
C GLU A 60 8.60 8.73 5.68
N GLU A 61 7.91 9.68 5.02
CA GLU A 61 8.21 11.10 5.06
C GLU A 61 6.90 11.92 4.94
N ARG A 62 6.99 13.24 5.11
CA ARG A 62 5.87 14.17 4.89
C ARG A 62 5.49 14.28 3.42
N GLY A 63 4.22 14.52 3.14
CA GLY A 63 3.69 14.72 1.79
C GLY A 63 3.36 13.43 1.06
N GLY A 64 3.45 12.28 1.73
CA GLY A 64 3.00 11.00 1.18
C GLY A 64 1.48 10.93 1.05
N GLU A 65 1.01 10.20 0.04
CA GLU A 65 -0.40 10.02 -0.25
C GLU A 65 -0.72 8.55 -0.54
N VAL A 66 -1.69 8.00 0.20
CA VAL A 66 -2.26 6.68 -0.08
C VAL A 66 -3.73 6.86 -0.41
N ARG A 67 -4.13 6.43 -1.60
CA ARG A 67 -5.51 6.40 -2.08
C ARG A 67 -5.95 4.97 -2.30
N ILE A 68 -7.09 4.60 -1.75
CA ILE A 68 -7.72 3.31 -1.93
C ILE A 68 -9.17 3.57 -2.36
N GLY A 69 -9.62 2.88 -3.39
CA GLY A 69 -10.96 3.01 -3.93
C GLY A 69 -12.03 2.35 -3.07
N SER A 70 -13.20 2.19 -3.67
CA SER A 70 -14.40 1.61 -3.04
C SER A 70 -14.47 0.10 -3.26
N ARG A 71 -15.22 -0.62 -2.40
CA ARG A 71 -15.45 -2.08 -2.50
C ARG A 71 -14.14 -2.88 -2.59
N THR A 72 -13.09 -2.36 -1.97
CA THR A 72 -11.73 -2.92 -2.01
C THR A 72 -11.43 -3.65 -0.71
N PHE A 73 -10.95 -4.89 -0.83
CA PHE A 73 -10.47 -5.69 0.28
C PHE A 73 -8.95 -5.76 0.26
N ILE A 74 -8.32 -5.35 1.36
CA ILE A 74 -6.88 -5.53 1.58
C ILE A 74 -6.68 -6.34 2.85
N GLY A 75 -6.18 -7.55 2.68
CA GLY A 75 -5.78 -8.44 3.77
C GLY A 75 -4.62 -7.87 4.58
N ARG A 76 -4.07 -8.67 5.48
CA ARG A 76 -2.94 -8.28 6.33
C ARG A 76 -1.67 -8.13 5.50
N SER A 77 -1.38 -6.92 5.07
CA SER A 77 -0.37 -6.54 4.06
C SER A 77 0.38 -5.29 4.50
N ASN A 78 1.46 -4.91 3.83
CA ASN A 78 2.27 -3.74 4.14
C ASN A 78 2.21 -2.74 2.97
N LEU A 79 1.69 -1.55 3.22
CA LEU A 79 1.69 -0.42 2.29
C LEU A 79 2.72 0.60 2.81
N VAL A 80 3.89 0.65 2.17
CA VAL A 80 5.01 1.52 2.57
C VAL A 80 5.11 2.67 1.58
N CYS A 81 4.71 3.85 2.01
CA CYS A 81 4.56 5.02 1.15
C CYS A 81 5.57 6.11 1.48
N TYR A 82 6.38 6.46 0.51
CA TYR A 82 7.21 7.66 0.53
C TYR A 82 6.49 8.84 -0.15
N ARG A 83 5.95 8.64 -1.36
CA ARG A 83 5.26 9.69 -2.12
C ARG A 83 3.83 9.35 -2.48
N ARG A 84 3.60 8.22 -3.19
CA ARG A 84 2.23 7.90 -3.62
C ARG A 84 1.98 6.44 -3.89
N LEU A 85 0.92 5.91 -3.27
CA LEU A 85 0.31 4.63 -3.60
C LEU A 85 -1.15 4.86 -3.99
N THR A 86 -1.56 4.34 -5.13
CA THR A 86 -2.96 4.41 -5.59
C THR A 86 -3.48 3.00 -5.85
N ILE A 87 -4.61 2.66 -5.25
CA ILE A 87 -5.32 1.39 -5.41
C ILE A 87 -6.75 1.74 -5.79
N GLY A 88 -7.24 1.14 -6.86
CA GLY A 88 -8.55 1.40 -7.44
C GLY A 88 -9.72 0.76 -6.70
N ASP A 89 -10.85 0.73 -7.39
CA ASP A 89 -12.10 0.13 -6.94
C ASP A 89 -12.11 -1.39 -7.19
N ASP A 90 -12.91 -2.13 -6.40
CA ASP A 90 -13.14 -3.56 -6.60
C ASP A 90 -11.84 -4.42 -6.58
N VAL A 91 -10.80 -3.95 -5.89
CA VAL A 91 -9.53 -4.66 -5.76
C VAL A 91 -9.62 -5.69 -4.64
N ILE A 92 -9.13 -6.90 -4.89
CA ILE A 92 -8.97 -7.95 -3.88
C ILE A 92 -7.48 -8.21 -3.68
N MET A 93 -6.98 -7.90 -2.48
CA MET A 93 -5.58 -8.14 -2.11
C MET A 93 -5.52 -9.09 -0.93
N SER A 94 -4.84 -10.22 -1.11
CA SER A 94 -4.66 -11.24 -0.07
C SER A 94 -3.71 -10.74 1.03
N TRP A 95 -3.27 -11.63 1.91
CA TRP A 95 -2.35 -11.31 3.00
C TRP A 95 -0.88 -11.38 2.56
N GLY A 96 0.00 -10.74 3.34
CA GLY A 96 1.46 -10.77 3.13
C GLY A 96 1.94 -9.97 1.92
N VAL A 97 1.05 -9.22 1.26
CA VAL A 97 1.45 -8.37 0.13
C VAL A 97 2.25 -7.19 0.65
N THR A 98 3.34 -6.86 -0.04
CA THR A 98 4.12 -5.65 0.24
C THR A 98 4.13 -4.75 -0.99
N ILE A 99 3.70 -3.50 -0.80
CA ILE A 99 3.77 -2.45 -1.83
C ILE A 99 4.70 -1.37 -1.31
N VAL A 100 5.71 -1.01 -2.12
CA VAL A 100 6.68 0.01 -1.77
C VAL A 100 6.97 0.91 -2.98
N ASP A 101 6.93 2.23 -2.78
CA ASP A 101 7.16 3.22 -3.86
C ASP A 101 8.59 3.78 -3.87
N HIS A 102 9.53 3.13 -3.18
CA HIS A 102 10.93 3.57 -3.07
C HIS A 102 11.89 2.39 -2.84
N ASP A 103 13.20 2.64 -2.97
CA ASP A 103 14.24 1.62 -2.76
C ASP A 103 14.76 1.55 -1.31
N SER A 104 14.25 2.34 -0.40
CA SER A 104 14.71 2.49 0.98
C SER A 104 16.11 3.09 1.12
N HIS A 105 17.05 2.72 0.27
CA HIS A 105 18.44 3.17 0.27
C HIS A 105 18.94 3.45 -1.15
N SER A 106 20.01 4.21 -1.28
CA SER A 106 20.70 4.36 -2.56
C SER A 106 21.37 3.04 -2.96
N ILE A 107 21.32 2.70 -4.24
CA ILE A 107 22.10 1.57 -4.78
C ILE A 107 23.61 1.85 -4.82
N ASP A 108 23.99 3.13 -4.80
CA ASP A 108 25.39 3.57 -4.74
C ASP A 108 25.91 3.44 -3.30
N TRP A 109 26.98 2.65 -3.10
CA TRP A 109 27.57 2.41 -1.79
C TRP A 109 28.05 3.70 -1.10
N GLU A 110 28.72 4.60 -1.82
CA GLU A 110 29.27 5.82 -1.26
C GLU A 110 28.17 6.74 -0.67
N ARG A 111 26.97 6.65 -1.24
CA ARG A 111 25.80 7.41 -0.76
C ARG A 111 25.10 6.76 0.43
N ARG A 112 25.10 5.43 0.54
CA ARG A 112 24.39 4.72 1.63
C ARG A 112 25.29 4.27 2.78
N ARG A 113 26.62 4.40 2.69
CA ARG A 113 27.56 3.87 3.68
C ARG A 113 27.31 4.38 5.10
N ASN A 114 26.73 5.56 5.24
CA ASN A 114 26.43 6.19 6.53
C ASN A 114 24.96 6.05 6.96
N ASP A 115 24.10 5.40 6.16
CA ASP A 115 22.66 5.34 6.42
C ASP A 115 22.33 4.78 7.81
N VAL A 116 23.08 3.78 8.29
CA VAL A 116 22.85 3.16 9.60
C VAL A 116 23.13 4.14 10.73
N GLN A 117 24.25 4.89 10.65
CA GLN A 117 24.63 5.88 11.66
C GLN A 117 23.65 7.06 11.67
N GLU A 118 23.24 7.51 10.47
CA GLU A 118 22.28 8.60 10.33
C GLU A 118 20.90 8.18 10.87
N TRP A 119 20.48 6.97 10.58
CA TRP A 119 19.22 6.42 11.06
C TRP A 119 19.25 6.21 12.59
N ALA A 120 20.34 5.73 13.15
CA ALA A 120 20.53 5.66 14.61
C ALA A 120 20.44 7.04 15.26
N GLY A 121 20.89 8.10 14.57
CA GLY A 121 20.73 9.50 14.96
C GLY A 121 19.32 10.09 14.71
N GLY A 122 18.35 9.28 14.28
CA GLY A 122 16.97 9.71 14.01
C GLY A 122 16.79 10.47 12.70
N ARG A 123 17.76 10.44 11.79
CA ARG A 123 17.70 11.10 10.48
C ARG A 123 17.79 10.08 9.36
N LYS A 124 16.96 10.23 8.34
CA LYS A 124 17.05 9.47 7.08
C LYS A 124 17.20 10.44 5.92
N VAL A 125 18.23 10.23 5.09
CA VAL A 125 18.49 11.04 3.89
C VAL A 125 17.81 10.38 2.70
N TRP A 126 16.86 11.09 2.10
CA TRP A 126 16.07 10.62 0.96
C TRP A 126 16.58 11.12 -0.40
N GLU A 127 17.52 12.07 -0.41
CA GLU A 127 17.98 12.76 -1.63
C GLU A 127 18.44 11.80 -2.74
N HIS A 128 19.06 10.68 -2.34
CA HIS A 128 19.62 9.72 -3.28
C HIS A 128 18.85 8.40 -3.33
N VAL A 129 17.66 8.35 -2.74
CA VAL A 129 16.80 7.18 -2.76
C VAL A 129 15.85 7.26 -3.95
N SER A 130 15.99 6.31 -4.87
CA SER A 130 15.09 6.23 -6.03
C SER A 130 13.67 5.88 -5.57
N HIS A 131 12.69 6.62 -6.09
CA HIS A 131 11.28 6.42 -5.80
C HIS A 131 10.42 6.71 -7.04
N ALA A 132 9.28 6.03 -7.15
CA ALA A 132 8.28 6.26 -8.18
C ALA A 132 6.92 5.72 -7.71
N PRO A 133 5.81 6.41 -8.02
CA PRO A 133 4.48 6.00 -7.59
C PRO A 133 4.13 4.57 -8.00
N VAL A 134 3.33 3.89 -7.17
CA VAL A 134 2.74 2.60 -7.54
C VAL A 134 1.24 2.80 -7.77
N THR A 135 0.73 2.24 -8.87
CA THR A 135 -0.68 2.31 -9.22
C THR A 135 -1.24 0.91 -9.47
N ILE A 136 -2.33 0.58 -8.79
CA ILE A 136 -3.12 -0.61 -9.00
C ILE A 136 -4.50 -0.14 -9.45
N ALA A 137 -4.89 -0.50 -10.67
CA ALA A 137 -6.17 -0.11 -11.24
C ALA A 137 -7.32 -0.95 -10.67
N ASP A 138 -8.53 -0.71 -11.18
CA ASP A 138 -9.74 -1.38 -10.71
C ASP A 138 -9.77 -2.88 -11.02
N LYS A 139 -10.54 -3.63 -10.26
CA LYS A 139 -10.82 -5.07 -10.47
C LYS A 139 -9.57 -5.97 -10.45
N VAL A 140 -8.45 -5.50 -9.90
CA VAL A 140 -7.21 -6.28 -9.79
C VAL A 140 -7.33 -7.29 -8.65
N TRP A 141 -6.86 -8.52 -8.91
CA TRP A 141 -6.70 -9.53 -7.86
C TRP A 141 -5.22 -9.82 -7.62
N ILE A 142 -4.79 -9.67 -6.35
CA ILE A 142 -3.41 -9.92 -5.92
C ILE A 142 -3.39 -11.07 -4.93
N GLY A 143 -2.67 -12.13 -5.28
CA GLY A 143 -2.45 -13.30 -4.45
C GLY A 143 -1.62 -12.98 -3.20
N PHE A 144 -1.49 -13.93 -2.29
CA PHE A 144 -0.74 -13.76 -1.05
C PHE A 144 0.79 -13.66 -1.29
N ASN A 145 1.50 -12.98 -0.37
CA ASN A 145 2.96 -12.82 -0.37
C ASN A 145 3.53 -12.24 -1.69
N VAL A 146 2.78 -11.36 -2.35
CA VAL A 146 3.25 -10.64 -3.54
C VAL A 146 4.03 -9.40 -3.11
N SER A 147 5.15 -9.12 -3.79
CA SER A 147 5.88 -7.86 -3.65
C SER A 147 5.69 -7.01 -4.91
N ILE A 148 5.29 -5.73 -4.73
CA ILE A 148 5.10 -4.77 -5.81
C ILE A 148 6.06 -3.61 -5.57
N LEU A 149 6.98 -3.40 -6.52
CA LEU A 149 8.05 -2.43 -6.38
C LEU A 149 7.67 -1.07 -6.99
N LYS A 150 8.46 -0.08 -6.65
CA LYS A 150 8.28 1.30 -7.11
C LYS A 150 8.10 1.42 -8.63
N GLY A 151 7.28 2.36 -9.05
CA GLY A 151 7.04 2.71 -10.46
C GLY A 151 6.13 1.75 -11.22
N VAL A 152 5.65 0.67 -10.56
CA VAL A 152 4.80 -0.32 -11.22
C VAL A 152 3.37 0.18 -11.36
N THR A 153 2.80 -0.02 -12.55
CA THR A 153 1.36 0.08 -12.82
C THR A 153 0.78 -1.29 -13.12
N ILE A 154 -0.15 -1.75 -12.29
CA ILE A 154 -0.96 -2.95 -12.55
C ILE A 154 -2.30 -2.46 -13.11
N LYS A 155 -2.57 -2.81 -14.38
CA LYS A 155 -3.75 -2.32 -15.10
C LYS A 155 -5.00 -3.14 -14.77
N GLU A 156 -6.15 -2.57 -15.12
CA GLU A 156 -7.49 -3.07 -14.79
C GLU A 156 -7.66 -4.58 -15.04
N GLY A 157 -8.32 -5.26 -14.12
CA GLY A 157 -8.69 -6.67 -14.24
C GLY A 157 -7.51 -7.65 -14.27
N ALA A 158 -6.28 -7.20 -13.99
CA ALA A 158 -5.12 -8.07 -13.92
C ALA A 158 -5.15 -8.96 -12.67
N VAL A 159 -4.53 -10.13 -12.77
CA VAL A 159 -4.39 -11.10 -11.68
C VAL A 159 -2.90 -11.34 -11.44
N ILE A 160 -2.45 -11.18 -10.21
CA ILE A 160 -1.08 -11.47 -9.79
C ILE A 160 -1.08 -12.73 -8.94
N GLY A 161 -0.42 -13.78 -9.43
CA GLY A 161 -0.30 -15.03 -8.69
C GLY A 161 0.53 -14.89 -7.41
N ALA A 162 0.23 -15.72 -6.43
CA ALA A 162 0.89 -15.70 -5.12
C ALA A 162 2.42 -15.80 -5.22
N CYS A 163 3.13 -15.22 -4.25
CA CYS A 163 4.59 -15.25 -4.13
C CYS A 163 5.34 -14.61 -5.32
N SER A 164 4.68 -13.76 -6.09
CA SER A 164 5.28 -13.05 -7.23
C SER A 164 5.98 -11.75 -6.81
N VAL A 165 7.00 -11.35 -7.57
CA VAL A 165 7.68 -10.06 -7.43
C VAL A 165 7.43 -9.22 -8.69
N VAL A 166 6.60 -8.20 -8.59
CA VAL A 166 6.22 -7.34 -9.70
C VAL A 166 7.20 -6.18 -9.80
N THR A 167 8.00 -6.19 -10.86
CA THR A 167 9.08 -5.21 -11.12
C THR A 167 8.82 -4.34 -12.35
N ARG A 168 7.74 -4.60 -13.09
CA ARG A 168 7.35 -3.90 -14.32
C ARG A 168 5.83 -3.86 -14.41
N ASP A 169 5.33 -2.98 -15.25
CA ASP A 169 3.89 -2.84 -15.52
C ASP A 169 3.26 -4.16 -15.98
N ILE A 170 2.04 -4.38 -15.50
CA ILE A 170 1.21 -5.52 -15.88
C ILE A 170 0.05 -5.04 -16.75
N PRO A 171 -0.11 -5.61 -17.96
CA PRO A 171 -1.19 -5.23 -18.87
C PRO A 171 -2.57 -5.57 -18.31
N PRO A 172 -3.62 -4.92 -18.79
CA PRO A 172 -4.98 -5.19 -18.33
C PRO A 172 -5.40 -6.62 -18.67
N TYR A 173 -6.32 -7.15 -17.87
CA TYR A 173 -6.94 -8.46 -18.09
C TYR A 173 -5.90 -9.56 -18.37
N SER A 174 -4.85 -9.62 -17.57
CA SER A 174 -3.77 -10.60 -17.72
C SER A 174 -3.45 -11.29 -16.40
N VAL A 175 -2.92 -12.50 -16.47
CA VAL A 175 -2.38 -13.23 -15.32
C VAL A 175 -0.86 -13.18 -15.37
N ALA A 176 -0.25 -12.66 -14.31
CA ALA A 176 1.20 -12.60 -14.15
C ALA A 176 1.66 -13.36 -12.91
N VAL A 177 2.76 -14.10 -13.02
CA VAL A 177 3.31 -14.91 -11.92
C VAL A 177 4.82 -14.92 -11.94
N GLY A 178 5.44 -15.22 -10.81
CA GLY A 178 6.88 -15.51 -10.69
C GLY A 178 7.72 -14.37 -10.12
N ASN A 179 9.02 -14.61 -10.03
CA ASN A 179 10.03 -13.65 -9.57
C ASN A 179 11.18 -13.59 -10.60
N PRO A 180 11.27 -12.53 -11.41
CA PRO A 180 10.30 -11.45 -11.54
C PRO A 180 9.00 -11.92 -12.24
N ALA A 181 7.88 -11.28 -11.92
CA ALA A 181 6.58 -11.64 -12.51
C ALA A 181 6.56 -11.47 -14.03
N ARG A 182 5.96 -12.46 -14.72
CA ARG A 182 5.77 -12.47 -16.17
C ARG A 182 4.33 -12.81 -16.50
N VAL A 183 3.80 -12.18 -17.52
CA VAL A 183 2.47 -12.51 -18.05
C VAL A 183 2.50 -13.91 -18.66
N ILE A 184 1.64 -14.77 -18.17
CA ILE A 184 1.50 -16.16 -18.63
C ILE A 184 0.18 -16.40 -19.36
N ARG A 185 -0.77 -15.48 -19.23
CA ARG A 185 -2.11 -15.64 -19.82
C ARG A 185 -2.78 -14.28 -19.98
N THR A 186 -3.56 -14.10 -21.07
CA THR A 186 -4.51 -13.00 -21.24
C THR A 186 -5.91 -13.51 -20.91
N LEU A 187 -6.67 -12.72 -20.16
CA LEU A 187 -8.06 -12.98 -19.81
C LEU A 187 -8.98 -12.30 -20.85
N ARG A 188 -10.21 -12.78 -20.96
CA ARG A 188 -11.25 -12.05 -21.72
C ARG A 188 -11.75 -10.90 -20.83
N SER A 189 -11.88 -9.73 -21.42
CA SER A 189 -12.48 -8.54 -20.81
C SER A 189 -13.98 -8.72 -20.65
#